data_42fc3c0a1bc289c3ffdee8099576e324
#
_entry.id   42fc3c0a1bc289c3ffdee8099576e324
#
_cell.length_a   1.000
_cell.length_b   1.000
_cell.length_c   1.000
_cell.angle_alpha   90.00
_cell.angle_beta   90.00
_cell.angle_gamma   90.00
#
_symmetry.space_group_name_H-M   'P 1'
#
loop_
_entity.id
_entity.type
_entity.pdbx_description
1 polymer ?
#
loop_
_entity_poly.entity_id
_entity_poly.type
_entity_poly.pdbx_seq_one_letter_code
_entity_poly.pdbx_strand_id
1 'polypeptide(L)'
;MTDTARFEQAQQDVQTLDRKPSNDDLLFLYAHFKQGSEGDVSGKRPGMLDMVKRAKYDAWAKLKGMDADAAKQKYVEKVDALLVSHKG
;
A
#
# COMPACT_ATOMS: atom_id res chain seq x y z
N MET A 1 15.72 -3.80 8.19
CA MET A 1 15.29 -2.44 7.80
C MET A 1 15.12 -2.36 6.30
N THR A 2 14.00 -1.83 5.85
CA THR A 2 13.72 -1.76 4.42
C THR A 2 14.42 -0.55 3.80
N ASP A 3 15.19 -0.81 2.76
CA ASP A 3 15.86 0.23 1.99
C ASP A 3 14.83 1.03 1.20
N THR A 4 14.98 2.36 1.21
CA THR A 4 14.12 3.26 0.44
C THR A 4 14.16 2.93 -1.05
N ALA A 5 15.34 2.57 -1.57
CA ALA A 5 15.49 2.19 -2.97
C ALA A 5 14.65 0.94 -3.30
N ARG A 6 14.59 -0.03 -2.40
CA ARG A 6 13.78 -1.24 -2.59
C ARG A 6 12.29 -0.91 -2.56
N PHE A 7 11.89 0.01 -1.68
CA PHE A 7 10.51 0.47 -1.61
C PHE A 7 10.09 1.18 -2.90
N GLU A 8 10.94 2.04 -3.43
CA GLU A 8 10.69 2.73 -4.70
C GLU A 8 10.65 1.75 -5.87
N GLN A 9 11.55 0.76 -5.89
CA GLN A 9 11.55 -0.25 -6.92
C GLN A 9 10.26 -1.06 -6.91
N ALA A 10 9.75 -1.41 -5.72
CA ALA A 10 8.50 -2.14 -5.60
C ALA A 10 7.32 -1.36 -6.19
N GLN A 11 7.32 -0.03 -6.05
CA GLN A 11 6.27 0.81 -6.64
C GLN A 11 6.28 0.74 -8.16
N GLN A 12 7.45 0.59 -8.76
CA GLN A 12 7.55 0.42 -10.20
C GLN A 12 7.17 -1.02 -10.60
N ASP A 13 7.64 -1.99 -9.84
CA ASP A 13 7.41 -3.41 -10.13
C ASP A 13 5.93 -3.77 -10.13
N VAL A 14 5.15 -3.20 -9.21
CA VAL A 14 3.73 -3.51 -9.11
C VAL A 14 2.96 -3.07 -10.35
N GLN A 15 3.47 -2.08 -11.07
CA GLN A 15 2.85 -1.60 -12.30
C GLN A 15 3.10 -2.54 -13.49
N THR A 16 4.01 -3.49 -13.35
CA THR A 16 4.33 -4.46 -14.41
C THR A 16 3.48 -5.72 -14.34
N LEU A 17 2.58 -5.82 -13.37
CA LEU A 17 1.72 -6.99 -13.21
C LEU A 17 0.81 -7.16 -14.42
N ASP A 18 0.67 -8.42 -14.88
CA ASP A 18 -0.17 -8.73 -16.03
C ASP A 18 -1.67 -8.58 -15.73
N ARG A 19 -2.03 -8.73 -14.46
CA ARG A 19 -3.41 -8.62 -14.00
C ARG A 19 -3.51 -7.66 -12.85
N LYS A 20 -4.62 -6.96 -12.78
CA LYS A 20 -4.89 -6.04 -11.67
C LYS A 20 -5.06 -6.85 -10.38
N PRO A 21 -4.38 -6.47 -9.29
CA PRO A 21 -4.59 -7.11 -8.00
C PRO A 21 -6.04 -6.94 -7.51
N SER A 22 -6.45 -7.80 -6.58
CA SER A 22 -7.77 -7.67 -5.97
C SER A 22 -7.94 -6.34 -5.26
N ASN A 23 -9.18 -5.94 -5.00
CA ASN A 23 -9.44 -4.69 -4.24
C ASN A 23 -8.79 -4.74 -2.87
N ASP A 24 -8.82 -5.89 -2.20
CA ASP A 24 -8.17 -6.03 -0.89
C ASP A 24 -6.67 -5.82 -0.99
N ASP A 25 -6.04 -6.37 -2.01
CA ASP A 25 -4.60 -6.20 -2.23
C ASP A 25 -4.27 -4.74 -2.55
N LEU A 26 -5.10 -4.08 -3.36
CA LEU A 26 -4.89 -2.68 -3.69
C LEU A 26 -5.01 -1.79 -2.46
N LEU A 27 -5.96 -2.08 -1.57
CA LEU A 27 -6.10 -1.33 -0.32
C LEU A 27 -4.92 -1.59 0.62
N PHE A 28 -4.45 -2.83 0.70
CA PHE A 28 -3.27 -3.18 1.48
C PHE A 28 -2.06 -2.38 1.00
N LEU A 29 -1.83 -2.38 -0.32
CA LEU A 29 -0.71 -1.66 -0.91
C LEU A 29 -0.82 -0.16 -0.67
N TYR A 30 -1.99 0.41 -0.89
CA TYR A 30 -2.20 1.85 -0.68
C TYR A 30 -1.90 2.24 0.77
N ALA A 31 -2.49 1.49 1.73
CA ALA A 31 -2.34 1.80 3.14
C ALA A 31 -0.88 1.76 3.58
N HIS A 32 -0.16 0.71 3.18
CA HIS A 32 1.25 0.57 3.56
C HIS A 32 2.14 1.57 2.83
N PHE A 33 1.80 1.91 1.58
CA PHE A 33 2.49 2.98 0.86
C PHE A 33 2.36 4.31 1.61
N LYS A 34 1.15 4.68 2.01
CA LYS A 34 0.92 5.93 2.74
C LYS A 34 1.61 5.93 4.10
N GLN A 35 1.49 4.84 4.84
CA GLN A 35 2.11 4.74 6.15
C GLN A 35 3.64 4.79 6.04
N GLY A 36 4.20 4.16 5.01
CA GLY A 36 5.64 4.16 4.78
C GLY A 36 6.19 5.50 4.31
N SER A 37 5.40 6.26 3.56
CA SER A 37 5.87 7.53 2.98
C SER A 37 5.45 8.76 3.76
N GLU A 38 4.29 8.74 4.43
CA GLU A 38 3.77 9.91 5.13
C GLU A 38 3.56 9.70 6.64
N GLY A 39 3.60 8.45 7.10
CA GLY A 39 3.32 8.15 8.51
C GLY A 39 1.83 8.01 8.77
N ASP A 40 1.42 8.33 10.00
CA ASP A 40 0.03 8.17 10.43
C ASP A 40 -0.94 8.98 9.58
N VAL A 41 -2.15 8.43 9.44
CA VAL A 41 -3.20 9.07 8.68
C VAL A 41 -3.44 10.50 9.17
N SER A 42 -3.60 11.40 8.22
CA SER A 42 -3.90 12.80 8.49
C SER A 42 -4.96 13.28 7.51
N GLY A 43 -5.56 14.42 7.82
CA GLY A 43 -6.59 14.99 6.99
C GLY A 43 -7.98 14.46 7.32
N LYS A 44 -8.96 14.99 6.62
CA LYS A 44 -10.37 14.67 6.88
C LYS A 44 -10.77 13.38 6.16
N ARG A 45 -11.53 12.54 6.86
CA ARG A 45 -12.09 11.34 6.25
C ARG A 45 -13.05 11.71 5.11
N PRO A 46 -12.89 11.12 3.92
CA PRO A 46 -13.81 11.39 2.81
C PRO A 46 -15.24 11.02 3.15
N GLY A 47 -16.19 11.70 2.53
CA GLY A 47 -17.61 11.48 2.77
C GLY A 47 -18.13 10.17 2.18
N MET A 48 -19.36 9.84 2.54
CA MET A 48 -20.00 8.58 2.15
C MET A 48 -20.19 8.43 0.64
N LEU A 49 -20.30 9.55 -0.08
CA LEU A 49 -20.48 9.51 -1.54
C LEU A 49 -19.17 9.19 -2.28
N ASP A 50 -18.05 9.30 -1.59
CA ASP A 50 -16.73 9.06 -2.17
C ASP A 50 -16.18 7.75 -1.64
N MET A 51 -16.84 6.65 -2.00
CA MET A 51 -16.60 5.34 -1.40
C MET A 51 -15.18 4.83 -1.58
N VAL A 52 -14.58 5.04 -2.76
CA VAL A 52 -13.23 4.56 -3.03
C VAL A 52 -12.21 5.30 -2.18
N LYS A 53 -12.28 6.62 -2.14
CA LYS A 53 -11.36 7.42 -1.34
C LYS A 53 -11.54 7.14 0.15
N ARG A 54 -12.78 6.93 0.58
CA ARG A 54 -13.08 6.61 1.97
C ARG A 54 -12.49 5.26 2.37
N ALA A 55 -12.60 4.25 1.50
CA ALA A 55 -12.01 2.93 1.74
C ALA A 55 -10.49 3.02 1.85
N LYS A 56 -9.86 3.80 0.99
CA LYS A 56 -8.41 4.03 1.05
C LYS A 56 -8.00 4.72 2.35
N TYR A 57 -8.73 5.76 2.73
CA TYR A 57 -8.48 6.46 3.98
C TYR A 57 -8.60 5.53 5.19
N ASP A 58 -9.67 4.73 5.22
CA ASP A 58 -9.91 3.81 6.32
C ASP A 58 -8.83 2.73 6.41
N ALA A 59 -8.36 2.22 5.28
CA ALA A 59 -7.28 1.24 5.25
C ALA A 59 -6.00 1.82 5.83
N TRP A 60 -5.67 3.06 5.46
CA TRP A 60 -4.50 3.76 6.00
C TRP A 60 -4.68 4.03 7.51
N ALA A 61 -5.88 4.46 7.92
CA ALA A 61 -6.17 4.75 9.33
C ALA A 61 -5.96 3.55 10.24
N LYS A 62 -6.20 2.34 9.72
CA LYS A 62 -5.99 1.11 10.48
C LYS A 62 -4.52 0.86 10.81
N LEU A 63 -3.62 1.49 10.10
CA LEU A 63 -2.18 1.33 10.31
C LEU A 63 -1.60 2.38 11.25
N LYS A 64 -2.43 3.24 11.83
CA LYS A 64 -1.96 4.27 12.74
C LYS A 64 -1.06 3.66 13.82
N GLY A 65 0.10 4.26 14.02
CA GLY A 65 1.10 3.78 14.97
C GLY A 65 2.11 2.81 14.38
N MET A 66 1.89 2.32 13.17
CA MET A 66 2.86 1.43 12.54
C MET A 66 4.09 2.22 12.13
N ASP A 67 5.28 1.66 12.43
CA ASP A 67 6.55 2.25 12.02
C ASP A 67 6.65 2.34 10.50
N ALA A 68 7.19 3.45 10.00
CA ALA A 68 7.32 3.68 8.56
C ALA A 68 8.15 2.59 7.87
N ASP A 69 9.25 2.17 8.50
CA ASP A 69 10.08 1.10 7.94
C ASP A 69 9.32 -0.23 7.87
N ALA A 70 8.53 -0.54 8.91
CA ALA A 70 7.72 -1.75 8.93
C ALA A 70 6.67 -1.70 7.81
N ALA A 71 6.05 -0.54 7.58
CA ALA A 71 5.06 -0.38 6.51
C ALA A 71 5.71 -0.57 5.14
N LYS A 72 6.89 0.00 4.92
CA LYS A 72 7.64 -0.18 3.68
C LYS A 72 7.98 -1.65 3.44
N GLN A 73 8.40 -2.35 4.49
CA GLN A 73 8.74 -3.77 4.39
C GLN A 73 7.52 -4.59 3.98
N LYS A 74 6.37 -4.31 4.58
CA LYS A 74 5.14 -5.03 4.22
C LYS A 74 4.69 -4.73 2.80
N TYR A 75 4.87 -3.50 2.34
CA TYR A 75 4.60 -3.13 0.96
C TYR A 75 5.46 -3.95 0.00
N VAL A 76 6.77 -3.99 0.25
CA VAL A 76 7.71 -4.73 -0.59
C VAL A 76 7.36 -6.22 -0.61
N GLU A 77 7.09 -6.80 0.55
CA GLU A 77 6.74 -8.22 0.65
C GLU A 77 5.46 -8.54 -0.14
N LYS A 78 4.48 -7.64 -0.07
CA LYS A 78 3.22 -7.84 -0.81
C LYS A 78 3.46 -7.76 -2.32
N VAL A 79 4.24 -6.80 -2.78
CA VAL A 79 4.58 -6.68 -4.21
C VAL A 79 5.31 -7.93 -4.68
N ASP A 80 6.29 -8.40 -3.91
CA ASP A 80 7.04 -9.60 -4.28
C ASP A 80 6.11 -10.82 -4.40
N ALA A 81 5.17 -10.96 -3.46
CA ALA A 81 4.20 -12.06 -3.51
C ALA A 81 3.29 -11.95 -4.75
N LEU A 82 2.85 -10.74 -5.08
CA LEU A 82 2.01 -10.52 -6.25
C LEU A 82 2.78 -10.79 -7.55
N LEU A 83 4.06 -10.41 -7.61
CA LEU A 83 4.89 -10.69 -8.78
C LEU A 83 4.98 -12.20 -9.04
N VAL A 84 5.14 -12.98 -7.98
CA VAL A 84 5.19 -14.44 -8.09
C VAL A 84 3.85 -15.01 -8.56
N SER A 85 2.75 -14.58 -7.95
CA SER A 85 1.42 -15.14 -8.23
C SER A 85 0.81 -14.64 -9.54
N HIS A 86 1.23 -13.47 -10.03
CA HIS A 86 0.68 -12.85 -11.24
C HIS A 86 1.60 -12.96 -12.45
N LYS A 87 2.73 -13.61 -12.31
CA LYS A 87 3.57 -13.95 -13.45
C LYS A 87 2.97 -15.17 -14.11
N GLY A 88 2.41 -14.96 -15.23
CA GLY A 88 1.69 -15.96 -15.99
C GLY A 88 2.49 -17.18 -16.42
#